data_86ea04db3ff7895cbd94dd5c052e27b5
#
_entry.id   86ea04db3ff7895cbd94dd5c052e27b5
#
_cell.length_a   1.000
_cell.length_b   1.000
_cell.length_c   1.000
_cell.angle_alpha   90.00
_cell.angle_beta   90.00
_cell.angle_gamma   90.00
#
_symmetry.space_group_name_H-M   'P 1'
#
loop_
_entity.id
_entity.type
_entity.pdbx_description
1 polymer ?
#
loop_
_entity_poly.entity_id
_entity_poly.type
_entity_poly.pdbx_seq_one_letter_code
_entity_poly.pdbx_strand_id
1 'polypeptide(L)'
;MKEPNVLCIGFAKCGTTTLYDIFKQHKDIYLSNIKEPLFWGNQLLESRGYEWYLDRYYHFANKDVVMEINPIIGKYKTAEEIKSNYPANTKIVIMIRNPIQRLYSNFKMNLIDGTSFHTIKDNLTDSTSMSFEKWLFDEYVSYDSSDKVSFVSQPRMYKNGNYFNVIHNYINTFEKENVKIIFFEDFIKDTKKVCEDLMNFI
;
A
#
# COMPACT_ATOMS: atom_id res chain seq x y z
N MET A 1 -18.42 -14.85 9.59
CA MET A 1 -17.29 -13.92 9.36
C MET A 1 -17.26 -13.59 7.87
N LYS A 2 -17.13 -12.33 7.51
CA LYS A 2 -17.06 -11.92 6.10
C LYS A 2 -15.62 -11.58 5.75
N GLU A 3 -15.20 -11.97 4.55
CA GLU A 3 -13.87 -11.71 4.00
C GLU A 3 -13.81 -10.32 3.37
N PRO A 4 -12.62 -9.69 3.29
CA PRO A 4 -12.45 -8.48 2.51
C PRO A 4 -12.87 -8.71 1.05
N ASN A 5 -13.74 -7.83 0.55
CA ASN A 5 -14.19 -7.81 -0.84
C ASN A 5 -13.87 -6.48 -1.54
N VAL A 6 -13.17 -5.58 -0.84
CA VAL A 6 -12.60 -4.36 -1.39
C VAL A 6 -11.16 -4.23 -0.90
N LEU A 7 -10.20 -4.18 -1.82
CA LEU A 7 -8.77 -4.10 -1.50
C LEU A 7 -8.18 -2.79 -2.05
N CYS A 8 -7.69 -1.93 -1.17
CA CYS A 8 -6.85 -0.80 -1.56
C CYS A 8 -5.38 -1.25 -1.50
N ILE A 9 -4.82 -1.60 -2.65
CA ILE A 9 -3.51 -2.25 -2.80
C ILE A 9 -2.33 -1.29 -2.93
N GLY A 10 -2.54 -0.03 -2.94
CA GLY A 10 -1.45 0.91 -3.14
C GLY A 10 -1.91 2.31 -3.47
N PHE A 11 -0.93 3.15 -3.64
CA PHE A 11 0.47 2.94 -3.28
C PHE A 11 0.78 3.66 -1.97
N ALA A 12 1.83 3.22 -1.26
CA ALA A 12 2.29 3.95 -0.08
C ALA A 12 2.61 5.41 -0.42
N LYS A 13 2.29 6.34 0.49
CA LYS A 13 2.45 7.80 0.33
C LYS A 13 1.50 8.45 -0.68
N CYS A 14 0.41 7.76 -1.03
CA CYS A 14 -0.64 8.26 -1.94
C CYS A 14 -1.97 8.58 -1.21
N GLY A 15 -1.95 8.81 0.10
CA GLY A 15 -3.15 9.22 0.86
C GLY A 15 -3.97 8.05 1.44
N THR A 16 -3.46 6.83 1.42
CA THR A 16 -4.17 5.64 1.92
C THR A 16 -4.49 5.70 3.42
N THR A 17 -3.72 6.44 4.23
CA THR A 17 -4.03 6.67 5.65
C THR A 17 -5.26 7.54 5.82
N THR A 18 -5.33 8.65 5.07
CA THR A 18 -6.52 9.52 5.07
C THR A 18 -7.77 8.77 4.60
N LEU A 19 -7.63 7.95 3.54
CA LEU A 19 -8.71 7.10 3.06
C LEU A 19 -9.18 6.13 4.15
N TYR A 20 -8.26 5.47 4.86
CA TYR A 20 -8.58 4.60 5.99
C TYR A 20 -9.34 5.33 7.10
N ASP A 21 -8.88 6.51 7.51
CA ASP A 21 -9.48 7.28 8.59
C ASP A 21 -10.90 7.74 8.26
N ILE A 22 -11.16 8.07 6.98
CA ILE A 22 -12.50 8.43 6.49
C ILE A 22 -13.41 7.21 6.49
N PHE A 23 -13.00 6.13 5.85
CA PHE A 23 -13.85 4.95 5.66
C PHE A 23 -14.06 4.14 6.94
N LYS A 24 -13.13 4.22 7.91
CA LYS A 24 -13.31 3.62 9.23
C LYS A 24 -14.50 4.20 10.00
N GLN A 25 -14.91 5.43 9.67
CA GLN A 25 -16.06 6.09 10.28
C GLN A 25 -17.38 5.78 9.55
N HIS A 26 -17.31 5.10 8.39
CA HIS A 26 -18.49 4.84 7.58
C HIS A 26 -19.33 3.69 8.15
N LYS A 27 -20.63 3.93 8.35
CA LYS A 27 -21.54 2.97 9.02
C LYS A 27 -21.70 1.64 8.26
N ASP A 28 -21.57 1.64 6.95
CA ASP A 28 -21.85 0.49 6.06
C ASP A 28 -20.58 -0.24 5.60
N ILE A 29 -19.40 0.23 6.03
CA ILE A 29 -18.12 -0.38 5.70
C ILE A 29 -17.47 -0.94 6.96
N TYR A 30 -16.93 -2.15 6.86
CA TYR A 30 -16.07 -2.71 7.88
C TYR A 30 -14.60 -2.57 7.44
N LEU A 31 -13.79 -1.99 8.28
CA LEU A 31 -12.34 -1.99 8.20
C LEU A 31 -11.76 -2.64 9.45
N SER A 32 -10.68 -3.38 9.30
CA SER A 32 -9.93 -3.90 10.43
C SER A 32 -9.49 -2.76 11.36
N ASN A 33 -9.43 -3.02 12.67
CA ASN A 33 -8.96 -2.02 13.64
C ASN A 33 -7.48 -1.67 13.46
N ILE A 34 -6.73 -2.53 12.79
CA ILE A 34 -5.33 -2.34 12.46
C ILE A 34 -5.27 -2.01 10.96
N LYS A 35 -4.81 -0.80 10.65
CA LYS A 35 -4.46 -0.43 9.28
C LYS A 35 -3.25 -1.26 8.84
N GLU A 36 -3.27 -1.72 7.59
CA GLU A 36 -2.18 -2.54 7.03
C GLU A 36 -1.91 -3.80 7.87
N PRO A 37 -2.86 -4.76 7.90
CA PRO A 37 -2.65 -6.01 8.61
C PRO A 37 -1.58 -6.83 7.90
N LEU A 38 -0.32 -6.64 8.20
CA LEU A 38 0.88 -7.12 7.51
C LEU A 38 0.96 -8.66 7.35
N PHE A 39 -0.17 -9.30 7.04
CA PHE A 39 -0.26 -10.73 6.82
C PHE A 39 0.52 -11.12 5.56
N TRP A 40 0.16 -10.52 4.42
CA TRP A 40 0.81 -10.81 3.16
C TRP A 40 2.24 -10.26 3.10
N GLY A 41 3.17 -11.12 2.72
CA GLY A 41 4.61 -10.80 2.67
C GLY A 41 5.34 -10.99 4.00
N ASN A 42 4.65 -11.41 5.04
CA ASN A 42 5.24 -11.79 6.32
C ASN A 42 5.14 -13.31 6.50
N GLN A 43 6.21 -14.02 6.23
CA GLN A 43 6.25 -15.49 6.26
C GLN A 43 5.77 -16.09 7.59
N LEU A 44 6.07 -15.43 8.74
CA LEU A 44 5.62 -15.90 10.06
C LEU A 44 4.10 -15.73 10.23
N LEU A 45 3.50 -14.72 9.65
CA LEU A 45 2.05 -14.53 9.70
C LEU A 45 1.36 -15.41 8.66
N GLU A 46 1.89 -15.49 7.45
CA GLU A 46 1.35 -16.36 6.39
C GLU A 46 1.36 -17.85 6.82
N SER A 47 2.37 -18.31 7.57
CA SER A 47 2.42 -19.68 8.07
C SER A 47 1.30 -20.04 9.06
N ARG A 48 0.61 -19.04 9.61
CA ARG A 48 -0.58 -19.24 10.46
C ARG A 48 -1.84 -19.57 9.67
N GLY A 49 -1.82 -19.33 8.35
CA GLY A 49 -2.91 -19.61 7.44
C GLY A 49 -3.94 -18.49 7.32
N TYR A 50 -4.71 -18.57 6.23
CA TYR A 50 -5.70 -17.54 5.87
C TYR A 50 -6.86 -17.45 6.88
N GLU A 51 -7.32 -18.58 7.42
CA GLU A 51 -8.36 -18.60 8.45
C GLU A 51 -7.94 -17.83 9.72
N TRP A 52 -6.70 -18.00 10.14
CA TRP A 52 -6.16 -17.22 11.25
C TRP A 52 -6.15 -15.71 10.95
N TYR A 53 -5.78 -15.32 9.72
CA TYR A 53 -5.81 -13.93 9.29
C TYR A 53 -7.22 -13.35 9.34
N LEU A 54 -8.22 -14.07 8.83
CA LEU A 54 -9.61 -13.64 8.88
C LEU A 54 -10.10 -13.52 10.32
N ASP A 55 -9.85 -14.51 11.17
CA ASP A 55 -10.23 -14.47 12.57
C ASP A 55 -9.56 -13.30 13.31
N ARG A 56 -8.30 -13.07 13.06
CA ARG A 56 -7.51 -12.03 13.73
C ARG A 56 -7.96 -10.61 13.40
N TYR A 57 -8.29 -10.34 12.14
CA TYR A 57 -8.52 -8.99 11.64
C TYR A 57 -9.96 -8.72 11.23
N TYR A 58 -10.73 -9.74 10.90
CA TYR A 58 -12.08 -9.64 10.35
C TYR A 58 -13.13 -10.44 11.11
N HIS A 59 -12.82 -10.93 12.29
CA HIS A 59 -13.74 -11.72 13.13
C HIS A 59 -15.12 -11.06 13.30
N PHE A 60 -15.14 -9.76 13.49
CA PHE A 60 -16.36 -8.98 13.67
C PHE A 60 -16.92 -8.37 12.37
N ALA A 61 -16.39 -8.76 11.21
CA ALA A 61 -16.88 -8.26 9.93
C ALA A 61 -18.32 -8.73 9.69
N ASN A 62 -19.26 -7.80 9.73
CA ASN A 62 -20.71 -8.02 9.61
C ASN A 62 -21.37 -7.11 8.56
N LYS A 63 -20.60 -6.31 7.84
CA LYS A 63 -21.06 -5.42 6.77
C LYS A 63 -20.96 -6.10 5.40
N ASP A 64 -21.73 -5.62 4.43
CA ASP A 64 -21.63 -6.13 3.05
C ASP A 64 -20.34 -5.70 2.38
N VAL A 65 -19.84 -4.52 2.74
CA VAL A 65 -18.52 -4.03 2.31
C VAL A 65 -17.52 -4.24 3.43
N VAL A 66 -16.54 -5.12 3.17
CA VAL A 66 -15.40 -5.36 4.04
C VAL A 66 -14.16 -4.91 3.29
N MET A 67 -13.54 -3.84 3.74
CA MET A 67 -12.44 -3.20 3.05
C MET A 67 -11.11 -3.44 3.77
N GLU A 68 -10.08 -3.78 3.01
CA GLU A 68 -8.69 -3.78 3.44
C GLU A 68 -7.93 -2.64 2.76
N ILE A 69 -7.20 -1.85 3.53
CA ILE A 69 -6.28 -0.85 3.02
C ILE A 69 -4.87 -1.25 3.38
N ASN A 70 -4.18 -1.84 2.39
CA ASN A 70 -2.83 -2.37 2.55
C ASN A 70 -1.97 -1.97 1.33
N PRO A 71 -1.35 -0.78 1.35
CA PRO A 71 -0.63 -0.23 0.20
C PRO A 71 0.64 -0.98 -0.17
N ILE A 72 0.99 -2.02 0.56
CA ILE A 72 2.16 -2.86 0.29
C ILE A 72 1.81 -4.25 -0.22
N ILE A 73 0.52 -4.63 -0.23
CA ILE A 73 0.10 -5.98 -0.65
C ILE A 73 0.54 -6.28 -2.10
N GLY A 74 0.38 -5.32 -3.01
CA GLY A 74 0.81 -5.45 -4.39
C GLY A 74 2.33 -5.53 -4.60
N LYS A 75 3.13 -5.35 -3.53
CA LYS A 75 4.58 -5.56 -3.54
C LYS A 75 4.95 -7.02 -3.26
N TYR A 76 4.15 -7.71 -2.45
CA TYR A 76 4.43 -9.06 -1.97
C TYR A 76 3.64 -10.14 -2.68
N LYS A 77 2.50 -9.80 -3.28
CA LYS A 77 1.63 -10.74 -3.99
C LYS A 77 1.34 -10.24 -5.39
N THR A 78 1.29 -11.15 -6.33
CA THR A 78 0.84 -10.86 -7.70
C THR A 78 -0.68 -10.64 -7.72
N ALA A 79 -1.19 -10.09 -8.81
CA ALA A 79 -2.64 -9.92 -8.98
C ALA A 79 -3.37 -11.28 -8.98
N GLU A 80 -2.76 -12.29 -9.58
CA GLU A 80 -3.28 -13.66 -9.64
C GLU A 80 -3.34 -14.32 -8.26
N GLU A 81 -2.28 -14.18 -7.45
CA GLU A 81 -2.26 -14.68 -6.07
C GLU A 81 -3.34 -14.01 -5.21
N ILE A 82 -3.52 -12.69 -5.38
CA ILE A 82 -4.61 -11.97 -4.69
C ILE A 82 -5.96 -12.52 -5.15
N LYS A 83 -6.20 -12.65 -6.46
CA LYS A 83 -7.47 -13.16 -6.99
C LYS A 83 -7.79 -14.57 -6.49
N SER A 84 -6.79 -15.42 -6.29
CA SER A 84 -7.00 -16.79 -5.80
C SER A 84 -7.33 -16.88 -4.31
N ASN A 85 -7.03 -15.84 -3.53
CA ASN A 85 -7.22 -15.83 -2.07
C ASN A 85 -8.42 -15.00 -1.59
N TYR A 86 -9.04 -14.22 -2.48
CA TYR A 86 -10.15 -13.33 -2.14
C TYR A 86 -11.40 -13.65 -2.95
N PRO A 87 -12.60 -13.21 -2.54
CA PRO A 87 -13.84 -13.42 -3.28
C PRO A 87 -13.74 -13.01 -4.75
N ALA A 88 -14.40 -13.76 -5.63
CA ALA A 88 -14.34 -13.54 -7.09
C ALA A 88 -14.79 -12.13 -7.52
N ASN A 89 -15.69 -11.51 -6.76
CA ASN A 89 -16.22 -10.16 -6.99
C ASN A 89 -15.42 -9.06 -6.27
N THR A 90 -14.21 -9.35 -5.80
CA THR A 90 -13.38 -8.38 -5.09
C THR A 90 -13.09 -7.16 -5.95
N LYS A 91 -13.34 -5.98 -5.39
CA LYS A 91 -13.01 -4.68 -5.99
C LYS A 91 -11.61 -4.24 -5.60
N ILE A 92 -10.87 -3.74 -6.56
CA ILE A 92 -9.50 -3.25 -6.38
C ILE A 92 -9.48 -1.72 -6.46
N VAL A 93 -8.89 -1.09 -5.48
CA VAL A 93 -8.66 0.36 -5.43
C VAL A 93 -7.16 0.63 -5.47
N ILE A 94 -6.74 1.47 -6.39
CA ILE A 94 -5.33 1.84 -6.56
C ILE A 94 -5.20 3.35 -6.45
N MET A 95 -4.56 3.84 -5.39
CA MET A 95 -4.24 5.26 -5.23
C MET A 95 -2.85 5.55 -5.77
N ILE A 96 -2.75 6.48 -6.69
CA ILE A 96 -1.49 6.95 -7.28
C ILE A 96 -1.28 8.44 -7.02
N ARG A 97 -0.06 8.89 -7.10
CA ARG A 97 0.37 10.27 -6.86
C ARG A 97 1.49 10.62 -7.81
N ASN A 98 1.71 11.92 -8.09
CA ASN A 98 2.92 12.36 -8.79
C ASN A 98 4.15 11.64 -8.21
N PRO A 99 4.92 10.89 -9.03
CA PRO A 99 5.99 10.02 -8.53
C PRO A 99 7.06 10.76 -7.74
N ILE A 100 7.42 11.98 -8.15
CA ILE A 100 8.43 12.80 -7.48
C ILE A 100 7.92 13.25 -6.11
N GLN A 101 6.69 13.74 -6.04
CA GLN A 101 6.09 14.15 -4.76
C GLN A 101 5.88 12.96 -3.82
N ARG A 102 5.55 11.79 -4.36
CA ARG A 102 5.47 10.55 -3.58
C ARG A 102 6.84 10.19 -2.99
N LEU A 103 7.89 10.22 -3.81
CA LEU A 103 9.26 9.95 -3.38
C LEU A 103 9.71 10.90 -2.27
N TYR A 104 9.47 12.19 -2.43
CA TYR A 104 9.77 13.20 -1.42
C TYR A 104 8.98 12.97 -0.12
N SER A 105 7.71 12.58 -0.22
CA SER A 105 6.91 12.22 0.96
C SER A 105 7.46 11.00 1.68
N ASN A 106 8.02 10.04 0.94
CA ASN A 106 8.67 8.87 1.51
C ASN A 106 9.98 9.24 2.22
N PHE A 107 10.80 10.06 1.58
CA PHE A 107 12.02 10.61 2.18
C PHE A 107 11.73 11.29 3.54
N LYS A 108 10.73 12.17 3.58
CA LYS A 108 10.33 12.82 4.84
C LYS A 108 9.90 11.84 5.92
N MET A 109 9.17 10.80 5.56
CA MET A 109 8.79 9.76 6.52
C MET A 109 10.02 9.04 7.07
N ASN A 110 10.95 8.67 6.20
CA ASN A 110 12.18 8.00 6.61
C ASN A 110 13.04 8.85 7.54
N LEU A 111 13.07 10.18 7.33
CA LEU A 111 13.75 11.10 8.24
C LEU A 111 13.13 11.11 9.65
N ILE A 112 11.79 11.04 9.73
CA ILE A 112 11.06 11.06 11.00
C ILE A 112 11.21 9.71 11.73
N ASP A 113 11.06 8.61 11.00
CA ASP A 113 11.03 7.26 11.58
C ASP A 113 12.44 6.70 11.89
N GLY A 114 13.50 7.36 11.40
CA GLY A 114 14.89 6.89 11.54
C GLY A 114 15.18 5.54 10.87
N THR A 115 14.23 5.00 10.10
CA THR A 115 14.27 3.61 9.63
C THR A 115 15.15 3.38 8.41
N SER A 116 15.45 4.41 7.63
CA SER A 116 16.23 4.28 6.39
C SER A 116 17.73 4.50 6.54
N PHE A 117 18.21 4.89 7.72
CA PHE A 117 19.62 5.20 7.92
C PHE A 117 20.47 3.97 8.26
N HIS A 118 19.86 2.80 8.45
CA HIS A 118 20.60 1.58 8.77
C HIS A 118 21.44 1.02 7.62
N THR A 119 21.21 1.47 6.37
CA THR A 119 22.00 1.04 5.21
C THR A 119 23.21 1.92 4.95
N ILE A 120 23.26 3.12 5.55
CA ILE A 120 24.41 4.05 5.43
C ILE A 120 25.22 3.93 6.74
N LYS A 121 25.75 2.72 6.97
CA LYS A 121 26.26 2.33 8.29
C LYS A 121 27.53 3.02 8.75
N ASP A 122 28.24 3.77 7.92
CA ASP A 122 29.62 4.08 8.29
C ASP A 122 29.96 5.56 8.53
N ASN A 123 29.12 6.54 8.22
CA ASN A 123 29.56 7.94 8.35
C ASN A 123 28.52 9.02 8.68
N LEU A 124 27.27 8.71 9.04
CA LEU A 124 26.29 9.74 9.37
C LEU A 124 25.86 9.66 10.85
N THR A 125 26.46 10.51 11.65
CA THR A 125 26.12 10.70 13.07
C THR A 125 24.90 11.59 13.28
N ASP A 126 24.33 12.18 12.20
CA ASP A 126 23.20 13.11 12.29
C ASP A 126 22.24 12.92 11.12
N SER A 127 21.07 12.36 11.41
CA SER A 127 19.98 12.16 10.44
C SER A 127 19.36 13.47 9.93
N THR A 128 19.58 14.58 10.61
CA THR A 128 19.02 15.90 10.28
C THR A 128 19.73 16.58 9.12
N SER A 129 20.92 16.11 8.73
CA SER A 129 21.75 16.71 7.67
C SER A 129 21.59 16.07 6.29
N MET A 130 20.71 15.05 6.12
CA MET A 130 20.55 14.38 4.84
C MET A 130 19.67 15.17 3.87
N SER A 131 20.23 15.57 2.72
CA SER A 131 19.43 16.15 1.64
C SER A 131 18.65 15.09 0.86
N PHE A 132 17.54 15.51 0.22
CA PHE A 132 16.74 14.60 -0.62
C PHE A 132 17.55 14.04 -1.80
N GLU A 133 18.39 14.86 -2.41
CA GLU A 133 19.24 14.49 -3.54
C GLU A 133 20.26 13.43 -3.13
N LYS A 134 20.88 13.60 -1.97
CA LYS A 134 21.83 12.61 -1.44
C LYS A 134 21.12 11.30 -1.11
N TRP A 135 19.98 11.37 -0.45
CA TRP A 135 19.18 10.19 -0.15
C TRP A 135 18.77 9.44 -1.42
N LEU A 136 18.31 10.16 -2.46
CA LEU A 136 17.92 9.59 -3.74
C LEU A 136 19.11 8.94 -4.46
N PHE A 137 20.26 9.56 -4.41
CA PHE A 137 21.49 9.03 -4.99
C PHE A 137 21.93 7.74 -4.29
N ASP A 138 21.93 7.73 -2.98
CA ASP A 138 22.32 6.59 -2.16
C ASP A 138 21.35 5.41 -2.38
N GLU A 139 20.04 5.68 -2.49
CA GLU A 139 19.01 4.70 -2.86
C GLU A 139 19.25 4.12 -4.28
N TYR A 140 19.67 4.93 -5.23
CA TYR A 140 19.94 4.50 -6.60
C TYR A 140 21.21 3.64 -6.66
N VAL A 141 22.30 4.08 -6.03
CA VAL A 141 23.59 3.38 -6.05
C VAL A 141 23.54 2.05 -5.30
N SER A 142 22.86 2.01 -4.14
CA SER A 142 22.72 0.77 -3.38
C SER A 142 21.88 -0.28 -4.11
N TYR A 143 21.02 0.14 -5.03
CA TYR A 143 20.24 -0.77 -5.86
C TYR A 143 21.10 -1.48 -6.92
N ASP A 144 22.04 -0.77 -7.54
CA ASP A 144 22.86 -1.30 -8.66
C ASP A 144 23.97 -2.26 -8.17
N SER A 145 24.32 -2.18 -6.89
CA SER A 145 25.46 -2.91 -6.33
C SER A 145 25.13 -4.21 -5.58
N SER A 146 23.84 -4.55 -5.36
CA SER A 146 23.47 -5.71 -4.54
C SER A 146 22.46 -6.64 -5.20
N ASP A 147 22.90 -7.85 -5.57
CA ASP A 147 22.02 -9.00 -5.87
C ASP A 147 21.35 -9.59 -4.61
N LYS A 148 21.65 -9.05 -3.42
CA LYS A 148 21.10 -9.53 -2.14
C LYS A 148 20.19 -8.49 -1.51
N VAL A 149 18.91 -8.70 -1.70
CA VAL A 149 17.85 -7.92 -1.05
C VAL A 149 17.79 -8.24 0.43
N SER A 150 18.35 -7.39 1.29
CA SER A 150 18.01 -7.44 2.72
C SER A 150 16.60 -6.84 2.93
N PHE A 151 15.84 -7.41 3.86
CA PHE A 151 14.46 -7.01 4.18
C PHE A 151 14.34 -5.54 4.65
N VAL A 152 15.44 -4.92 5.01
CA VAL A 152 15.50 -3.58 5.60
C VAL A 152 15.89 -2.51 4.58
N SER A 153 16.61 -2.84 3.54
CA SER A 153 16.94 -1.89 2.48
C SER A 153 15.79 -1.84 1.48
N GLN A 154 15.14 -0.71 1.34
CA GLN A 154 14.13 -0.48 0.29
C GLN A 154 14.72 0.34 -0.87
N PRO A 155 15.76 -0.14 -1.57
CA PRO A 155 16.38 0.59 -2.68
C PRO A 155 15.49 0.67 -3.92
N ARG A 156 14.18 0.39 -3.79
CA ARG A 156 13.22 0.32 -4.90
C ARG A 156 12.14 1.39 -4.84
N MET A 157 12.30 2.40 -3.99
CA MET A 157 11.27 3.41 -3.82
C MET A 157 10.99 4.19 -5.11
N TYR A 158 11.98 4.45 -5.95
CA TYR A 158 11.76 5.07 -7.24
C TYR A 158 11.02 4.14 -8.23
N LYS A 159 11.27 2.81 -8.18
CA LYS A 159 10.53 1.83 -9.01
C LYS A 159 9.05 1.75 -8.66
N ASN A 160 8.71 1.98 -7.40
CA ASN A 160 7.32 2.04 -6.97
C ASN A 160 6.57 3.27 -7.54
N GLY A 161 7.25 4.20 -8.21
CA GLY A 161 6.65 5.29 -8.98
C GLY A 161 6.28 4.91 -10.41
N ASN A 162 6.73 3.75 -10.89
CA ASN A 162 6.28 3.19 -12.16
C ASN A 162 5.01 2.34 -11.92
N TYR A 163 3.87 3.01 -11.94
CA TYR A 163 2.58 2.38 -11.64
C TYR A 163 2.06 1.47 -12.76
N PHE A 164 2.55 1.68 -13.99
CA PHE A 164 1.98 1.06 -15.19
C PHE A 164 1.86 -0.46 -15.09
N ASN A 165 2.95 -1.14 -14.75
CA ASN A 165 2.96 -2.60 -14.71
C ASN A 165 2.00 -3.17 -13.66
N VAL A 166 1.92 -2.52 -12.49
CA VAL A 166 1.00 -2.93 -11.44
C VAL A 166 -0.45 -2.74 -11.88
N ILE A 167 -0.78 -1.53 -12.37
CA ILE A 167 -2.13 -1.22 -12.84
C ILE A 167 -2.55 -2.14 -13.97
N HIS A 168 -1.67 -2.36 -14.96
CA HIS A 168 -1.92 -3.23 -16.09
C HIS A 168 -2.21 -4.67 -15.65
N ASN A 169 -1.40 -5.23 -14.75
CA ASN A 169 -1.61 -6.57 -14.22
C ASN A 169 -2.95 -6.69 -13.48
N TYR A 170 -3.29 -5.72 -12.63
CA TYR A 170 -4.56 -5.78 -11.91
C TYR A 170 -5.77 -5.61 -12.82
N ILE A 171 -5.70 -4.75 -13.84
CA ILE A 171 -6.77 -4.61 -14.84
C ILE A 171 -6.97 -5.92 -15.64
N ASN A 172 -5.88 -6.57 -16.05
CA ASN A 172 -5.97 -7.82 -16.80
C ASN A 172 -6.49 -8.98 -15.94
N THR A 173 -6.18 -8.98 -14.65
CA THR A 173 -6.55 -10.07 -13.74
C THR A 173 -7.98 -9.91 -13.19
N PHE A 174 -8.36 -8.68 -12.80
CA PHE A 174 -9.65 -8.40 -12.14
C PHE A 174 -10.72 -7.81 -13.06
N GLU A 175 -10.37 -7.53 -14.30
CA GLU A 175 -11.18 -6.80 -15.27
C GLU A 175 -11.33 -5.31 -14.90
N LYS A 176 -11.43 -4.47 -15.92
CA LYS A 176 -11.39 -3.00 -15.76
C LYS A 176 -12.49 -2.45 -14.84
N GLU A 177 -13.67 -3.03 -14.90
CA GLU A 177 -14.85 -2.67 -14.11
C GLU A 177 -14.70 -2.98 -12.61
N ASN A 178 -13.74 -3.81 -12.25
CA ASN A 178 -13.41 -4.15 -10.87
C ASN A 178 -12.18 -3.42 -10.33
N VAL A 179 -11.57 -2.53 -11.14
CA VAL A 179 -10.38 -1.78 -10.75
C VAL A 179 -10.64 -0.27 -10.84
N LYS A 180 -10.57 0.42 -9.70
CA LYS A 180 -10.68 1.88 -9.62
C LYS A 180 -9.34 2.52 -9.31
N ILE A 181 -8.93 3.47 -10.15
CA ILE A 181 -7.73 4.29 -9.92
C ILE A 181 -8.17 5.63 -9.34
N ILE A 182 -7.51 6.05 -8.27
CA ILE A 182 -7.70 7.33 -7.59
C ILE A 182 -6.39 8.12 -7.67
N PHE A 183 -6.44 9.31 -8.25
CA PHE A 183 -5.34 10.25 -8.21
C PHE A 183 -5.33 10.99 -6.88
N PHE A 184 -4.20 10.99 -6.19
CA PHE A 184 -4.05 11.70 -4.91
C PHE A 184 -4.36 13.19 -5.04
N GLU A 185 -4.00 13.78 -6.17
CA GLU A 185 -4.23 15.19 -6.49
C GLU A 185 -5.73 15.52 -6.56
N ASP A 186 -6.53 14.64 -7.15
CA ASP A 186 -7.99 14.78 -7.16
C ASP A 186 -8.59 14.53 -5.77
N PHE A 187 -8.05 13.54 -5.06
CA PHE A 187 -8.48 13.20 -3.70
C PHE A 187 -8.30 14.37 -2.72
N ILE A 188 -7.16 15.08 -2.77
CA ILE A 188 -6.95 16.25 -1.91
C ILE A 188 -7.73 17.49 -2.36
N LYS A 189 -8.03 17.59 -3.65
CA LYS A 189 -8.79 18.71 -4.21
C LYS A 189 -10.27 18.65 -3.85
N ASP A 190 -10.87 17.48 -3.91
CA ASP A 190 -12.28 17.23 -3.56
C ASP A 190 -12.45 15.84 -2.96
N THR A 191 -12.04 15.72 -1.69
CA THR A 191 -12.10 14.45 -0.94
C THR A 191 -13.51 13.88 -0.90
N LYS A 192 -14.52 14.75 -0.73
CA LYS A 192 -15.92 14.32 -0.62
C LYS A 192 -16.37 13.64 -1.91
N LYS A 193 -16.20 14.31 -3.05
CA LYS A 193 -16.58 13.77 -4.35
C LYS A 193 -15.87 12.45 -4.66
N VAL A 194 -14.56 12.37 -4.41
CA VAL A 194 -13.80 11.14 -4.65
C VAL A 194 -14.28 9.99 -3.76
N CYS A 195 -14.63 10.27 -2.50
CA CYS A 195 -15.20 9.25 -1.62
C CYS A 195 -16.60 8.81 -2.08
N GLU A 196 -17.46 9.74 -2.53
CA GLU A 196 -18.77 9.42 -3.11
C GLU A 196 -18.63 8.56 -4.38
N ASP A 197 -17.71 8.92 -5.27
CA ASP A 197 -17.40 8.14 -6.48
C ASP A 197 -16.84 6.75 -6.16
N LEU A 198 -16.09 6.62 -5.05
CA LEU A 198 -15.61 5.33 -4.58
C LEU A 198 -16.74 4.50 -3.98
N MET A 199 -17.64 5.10 -3.19
CA MET A 199 -18.82 4.42 -2.64
C MET A 199 -19.75 3.87 -3.73
N ASN A 200 -19.91 4.59 -4.84
CA ASN A 200 -20.70 4.13 -5.98
C ASN A 200 -20.02 2.99 -6.77
N PHE A 201 -18.71 2.83 -6.61
CA PHE A 201 -17.94 1.78 -7.27
C PHE A 201 -17.95 0.47 -6.47
N ILE A 202 -17.95 0.53 -5.15
CA ILE A 202 -17.87 -0.63 -4.25
C ILE A 202 -19.25 -1.12 -3.86
#